data_60de17d12c972262e49c71ec144d9641
#
_entry.id   60de17d12c972262e49c71ec144d9641
#
_cell.length_a   1.000
_cell.length_b   1.000
_cell.length_c   1.000
_cell.angle_alpha   90.00
_cell.angle_beta   90.00
_cell.angle_gamma   90.00
#
_symmetry.space_group_name_H-M   'P 1'
#
loop_
_entity.id
_entity.type
_entity.pdbx_description
1 polymer ?
#
loop_
_entity_poly.entity_id
_entity_poly.type
_entity_poly.pdbx_seq_one_letter_code
_entity_poly.pdbx_strand_id
1 'polypeptide(L)'
;MDNNNAKYINTVINGKAISAPEDLSVIQALWHSGYPRIKSVGCLEGVCGACCVMIRRNGAPGVSMELGCQVLIEEGMQVVFLAFPTPAKQSYKLEDIKNSWEVQSKFHEIFPEAESCRHCGGCNSTCPKAIDVERAVILATKGRFREAGDLFDECVLCNLCQSACPESIAPNYVGIFSRRVTAHLHTRPSNLINRLEDLRKGELKVIF
;
A
#
# COMPACT_ATOMS: atom_id res chain seq x y z
N MET A 1 3.62 36.99 8.73
CA MET A 1 2.22 37.13 9.16
C MET A 1 2.02 36.12 10.26
N ASP A 2 2.24 36.53 11.49
CA ASP A 2 2.14 35.66 12.66
C ASP A 2 0.67 35.46 13.00
N ASN A 3 0.14 34.29 12.65
CA ASN A 3 -1.24 33.92 12.98
C ASN A 3 -1.29 33.40 14.43
N ASN A 4 -1.12 34.30 15.39
CA ASN A 4 -1.03 34.01 16.82
C ASN A 4 -2.41 33.75 17.47
N ASN A 5 -3.43 33.35 16.71
CA ASN A 5 -4.78 33.15 17.22
C ASN A 5 -5.42 31.82 16.75
N ALA A 6 -4.60 30.81 16.43
CA ALA A 6 -5.13 29.49 16.13
C ALA A 6 -5.67 28.85 17.39
N LYS A 7 -6.96 28.50 17.38
CA LYS A 7 -7.59 27.75 18.47
C LYS A 7 -7.06 26.31 18.44
N TYR A 8 -6.44 25.89 19.54
CA TYR A 8 -5.98 24.52 19.72
C TYR A 8 -7.12 23.66 20.27
N ILE A 9 -7.25 22.48 19.74
CA ILE A 9 -8.20 21.48 20.19
C ILE A 9 -7.47 20.19 20.58
N ASN A 10 -8.10 19.39 21.43
CA ASN A 10 -7.57 18.15 21.93
C ASN A 10 -8.34 16.98 21.29
N THR A 11 -7.61 16.09 20.67
CA THR A 11 -8.13 14.86 20.06
C THR A 11 -7.30 13.66 20.52
N VAL A 12 -7.83 12.47 20.39
CA VAL A 12 -7.10 11.24 20.73
C VAL A 12 -6.88 10.44 19.45
N ILE A 13 -5.62 10.24 19.06
CA ILE A 13 -5.28 9.48 17.86
C ILE A 13 -4.47 8.22 18.25
N ASN A 14 -4.99 7.06 17.94
CA ASN A 14 -4.42 5.76 18.35
C ASN A 14 -4.13 5.68 19.86
N GLY A 15 -5.03 6.20 20.70
CA GLY A 15 -4.91 6.21 22.15
C GLY A 15 -3.97 7.28 22.72
N LYS A 16 -3.38 8.14 21.88
CA LYS A 16 -2.50 9.25 22.31
C LYS A 16 -3.23 10.58 22.22
N ALA A 17 -3.16 11.37 23.27
CA ALA A 17 -3.67 12.73 23.27
C ALA A 17 -2.82 13.61 22.34
N ILE A 18 -3.46 14.30 21.44
CA ILE A 18 -2.87 15.21 20.45
C ILE A 18 -3.54 16.58 20.61
N SER A 19 -2.73 17.62 20.76
CA SER A 19 -3.19 19.00 20.76
C SER A 19 -2.66 19.70 19.50
N ALA A 20 -3.57 20.22 18.68
CA ALA A 20 -3.21 20.85 17.41
C ALA A 20 -4.26 21.91 17.02
N PRO A 21 -3.92 22.85 16.10
CA PRO A 21 -4.88 23.80 15.53
C PRO A 21 -6.10 23.11 14.91
N GLU A 22 -7.29 23.69 15.11
CA GLU A 22 -8.58 23.10 14.70
C GLU A 22 -8.77 22.96 13.17
N ASP A 23 -8.00 23.71 12.41
CA ASP A 23 -8.06 23.74 10.93
C ASP A 23 -7.20 22.65 10.26
N LEU A 24 -6.55 21.80 11.04
CA LEU A 24 -5.72 20.72 10.51
C LEU A 24 -6.50 19.43 10.30
N SER A 25 -6.15 18.71 9.23
CA SER A 25 -6.61 17.34 9.05
C SER A 25 -5.92 16.40 10.06
N VAL A 26 -6.48 15.20 10.26
CA VAL A 26 -5.90 14.19 11.16
C VAL A 26 -4.43 13.92 10.83
N ILE A 27 -4.07 13.84 9.54
CA ILE A 27 -2.68 13.64 9.11
C ILE A 27 -1.82 14.85 9.43
N GLN A 28 -2.31 16.06 9.16
CA GLN A 28 -1.59 17.30 9.45
C GLN A 28 -1.40 17.51 10.95
N ALA A 29 -2.42 17.19 11.76
CA ALA A 29 -2.33 17.25 13.22
C ALA A 29 -1.26 16.32 13.78
N LEU A 30 -1.11 15.13 13.22
CA LEU A 30 -0.02 14.21 13.58
C LEU A 30 1.35 14.78 13.20
N TRP A 31 1.51 15.34 12.01
CA TRP A 31 2.77 15.99 11.63
C TRP A 31 3.10 17.18 12.52
N HIS A 32 2.10 18.02 12.80
CA HIS A 32 2.25 19.15 13.72
C HIS A 32 2.72 18.70 15.13
N SER A 33 2.24 17.54 15.57
CA SER A 33 2.59 16.94 16.86
C SER A 33 3.89 16.12 16.84
N GLY A 34 4.70 16.24 15.79
CA GLY A 34 6.04 15.64 15.72
C GLY A 34 6.08 14.18 15.26
N TYR A 35 5.05 13.69 14.59
CA TYR A 35 5.04 12.35 13.98
C TYR A 35 5.41 12.41 12.50
N PRO A 36 6.70 12.42 12.12
CA PRO A 36 7.13 12.64 10.74
C PRO A 36 6.79 11.49 9.79
N ARG A 37 6.56 10.29 10.34
CA ARG A 37 6.22 9.09 9.57
C ARG A 37 4.91 8.51 10.07
N ILE A 38 3.89 8.58 9.23
CA ILE A 38 2.58 8.00 9.48
C ILE A 38 2.39 6.84 8.52
N LYS A 39 2.08 5.65 9.04
CA LYS A 39 1.71 4.50 8.21
C LYS A 39 0.41 4.79 7.47
N SER A 40 0.25 4.17 6.32
CA SER A 40 -0.97 4.28 5.51
C SER A 40 -1.29 5.72 5.06
N VAL A 41 -0.27 6.49 4.69
CA VAL A 41 -0.44 7.79 4.05
C VAL A 41 0.03 7.68 2.60
N GLY A 42 -0.86 8.01 1.67
CA GLY A 42 -0.61 7.94 0.24
C GLY A 42 -0.69 9.32 -0.44
N CYS A 43 -1.76 9.58 -1.20
CA CYS A 43 -1.87 10.76 -2.05
C CYS A 43 -2.12 12.08 -1.32
N LEU A 44 -2.65 12.09 -0.10
CA LEU A 44 -3.11 13.25 0.68
C LEU A 44 -4.26 14.07 0.06
N GLU A 45 -4.81 13.60 -1.05
CA GLU A 45 -5.86 14.28 -1.84
C GLU A 45 -7.23 13.56 -1.77
N GLY A 46 -7.36 12.59 -0.87
CA GLY A 46 -8.61 11.84 -0.70
C GLY A 46 -8.89 10.76 -1.76
N VAL A 47 -7.94 10.48 -2.66
CA VAL A 47 -8.17 9.59 -3.82
C VAL A 47 -7.81 8.14 -3.54
N CYS A 48 -6.70 7.89 -2.82
CA CYS A 48 -6.15 6.54 -2.70
C CYS A 48 -6.77 5.68 -1.59
N GLY A 49 -7.49 6.28 -0.64
CA GLY A 49 -8.09 5.57 0.50
C GLY A 49 -7.10 5.04 1.56
N ALA A 50 -5.79 5.21 1.35
CA ALA A 50 -4.76 4.65 2.24
C ALA A 50 -4.86 5.16 3.68
N CYS A 51 -5.26 6.42 3.87
CA CYS A 51 -5.40 7.07 5.17
C CYS A 51 -6.79 6.88 5.82
N CYS A 52 -7.48 5.80 5.48
CA CYS A 52 -8.78 5.49 6.07
C CYS A 52 -8.64 5.30 7.58
N VAL A 53 -9.48 5.98 8.34
CA VAL A 53 -9.51 5.98 9.81
C VAL A 53 -10.92 5.74 10.31
N MET A 54 -11.03 5.11 11.49
CA MET A 54 -12.26 5.04 12.24
C MET A 54 -12.32 6.26 13.19
N ILE A 55 -13.44 6.95 13.17
CA ILE A 55 -13.66 8.18 13.94
C ILE A 55 -14.86 8.03 14.83
N ARG A 56 -14.69 8.38 16.09
CA ARG A 56 -15.76 8.59 17.05
C ARG A 56 -15.75 10.07 17.45
N ARG A 57 -16.81 10.79 17.10
CA ARG A 57 -16.99 12.18 17.52
C ARG A 57 -17.59 12.27 18.90
N ASN A 58 -17.19 13.29 19.63
CA ASN A 58 -17.74 13.54 20.97
C ASN A 58 -19.25 13.82 20.88
N GLY A 59 -20.03 13.11 21.70
CA GLY A 59 -21.49 13.25 21.73
C GLY A 59 -22.25 12.60 20.57
N ALA A 60 -21.58 12.05 19.57
CA ALA A 60 -22.22 11.33 18.47
C ALA A 60 -22.35 9.82 18.79
N PRO A 61 -23.49 9.19 18.49
CA PRO A 61 -23.60 7.74 18.56
C PRO A 61 -22.89 7.08 17.38
N GLY A 62 -22.06 6.09 17.67
CA GLY A 62 -21.43 5.27 16.64
C GLY A 62 -20.04 5.75 16.19
N VAL A 63 -19.56 5.13 15.13
CA VAL A 63 -18.24 5.33 14.53
C VAL A 63 -18.41 5.49 13.04
N SER A 64 -17.70 6.45 12.44
CA SER A 64 -17.63 6.65 11.00
C SER A 64 -16.28 6.21 10.46
N MET A 65 -16.26 5.84 9.16
CA MET A 65 -15.05 5.58 8.41
C MET A 65 -14.79 6.75 7.48
N GLU A 66 -13.65 7.42 7.64
CA GLU A 66 -13.33 8.64 6.90
C GLU A 66 -11.86 8.65 6.47
N LEU A 67 -11.50 9.60 5.60
CA LEU A 67 -10.13 9.75 5.13
C LEU A 67 -9.37 10.75 6.00
N GLY A 68 -8.36 10.28 6.73
CA GLY A 68 -7.59 11.10 7.65
C GLY A 68 -6.85 12.29 7.02
N CYS A 69 -6.67 12.31 5.70
CA CYS A 69 -6.13 13.47 4.99
C CYS A 69 -7.18 14.53 4.66
N GLN A 70 -8.48 14.21 4.77
CA GLN A 70 -9.58 15.13 4.41
C GLN A 70 -10.36 15.58 5.63
N VAL A 71 -10.47 14.74 6.66
CA VAL A 71 -11.25 15.08 7.85
C VAL A 71 -10.45 15.96 8.79
N LEU A 72 -11.03 17.07 9.19
CA LEU A 72 -10.46 17.98 10.18
C LEU A 72 -10.62 17.40 11.59
N ILE A 73 -9.68 17.72 12.48
CA ILE A 73 -9.76 17.31 13.88
C ILE A 73 -10.83 18.14 14.61
N GLU A 74 -11.50 17.53 15.58
CA GLU A 74 -12.53 18.14 16.42
C GLU A 74 -12.23 17.88 17.89
N GLU A 75 -12.73 18.75 18.78
CA GLU A 75 -12.52 18.63 20.23
C GLU A 75 -13.11 17.33 20.77
N GLY A 76 -12.30 16.55 21.48
CA GLY A 76 -12.68 15.26 22.07
C GLY A 76 -12.89 14.13 21.07
N MET A 77 -12.56 14.33 19.79
CA MET A 77 -12.62 13.32 18.74
C MET A 77 -11.64 12.19 19.05
N GLN A 78 -12.07 10.97 18.81
CA GLN A 78 -11.22 9.78 18.90
C GLN A 78 -11.01 9.19 17.49
N VAL A 79 -9.75 9.01 17.13
CA VAL A 79 -9.37 8.53 15.79
C VAL A 79 -8.49 7.29 15.95
N VAL A 80 -8.81 6.25 15.20
CA VAL A 80 -8.01 5.04 15.12
C VAL A 80 -7.63 4.78 13.68
N PHE A 81 -6.33 4.74 13.40
CA PHE A 81 -5.83 4.19 12.14
C PHE A 81 -6.01 2.68 12.19
N LEU A 82 -6.58 2.15 11.12
CA LEU A 82 -6.73 0.71 10.99
C LEU A 82 -5.33 0.10 10.77
N ALA A 83 -4.70 -0.26 11.88
CA ALA A 83 -3.48 -1.05 11.83
C ALA A 83 -3.89 -2.50 11.60
N PHE A 84 -4.07 -2.88 10.34
CA PHE A 84 -4.26 -4.28 10.00
C PHE A 84 -3.01 -5.07 10.39
N PRO A 85 -3.16 -6.31 10.86
CA PRO A 85 -2.02 -7.16 11.06
C PRO A 85 -1.26 -7.23 9.73
N THR A 86 -0.07 -6.63 9.71
CA THR A 86 0.83 -6.84 8.57
C THR A 86 1.18 -8.32 8.58
N PRO A 87 0.94 -9.07 7.49
CA PRO A 87 1.41 -10.43 7.42
C PRO A 87 2.90 -10.47 7.69
N ALA A 88 3.37 -11.63 8.13
CA ALA A 88 4.80 -11.86 8.28
C ALA A 88 5.50 -11.31 7.04
N LYS A 89 6.50 -10.45 7.27
CA LYS A 89 7.22 -9.77 6.20
C LYS A 89 7.82 -10.83 5.29
N GLN A 90 7.23 -11.02 4.12
CA GLN A 90 7.74 -11.98 3.15
C GLN A 90 9.09 -11.48 2.66
N SER A 91 10.11 -12.26 2.89
CA SER A 91 11.47 -11.96 2.47
C SER A 91 11.86 -12.89 1.33
N TYR A 92 12.20 -12.32 0.20
CA TYR A 92 12.73 -13.05 -0.96
C TYR A 92 13.78 -12.20 -1.66
N LYS A 93 14.72 -12.88 -2.33
CA LYS A 93 15.73 -12.25 -3.17
C LYS A 93 15.44 -12.59 -4.62
N LEU A 94 15.37 -11.57 -5.48
CA LEU A 94 15.13 -11.78 -6.92
C LEU A 94 16.31 -12.48 -7.59
N GLU A 95 17.52 -12.28 -7.09
CA GLU A 95 18.74 -12.88 -7.60
C GLU A 95 18.73 -14.43 -7.49
N ASP A 96 17.91 -14.96 -6.58
CA ASP A 96 17.73 -16.42 -6.42
C ASP A 96 16.83 -17.01 -7.51
N ILE A 97 16.12 -16.17 -8.29
CA ILE A 97 15.21 -16.56 -9.35
C ILE A 97 15.92 -16.37 -10.69
N LYS A 98 16.41 -17.47 -11.27
CA LYS A 98 17.21 -17.40 -12.51
C LYS A 98 16.41 -17.57 -13.78
N ASN A 99 15.26 -18.20 -13.71
CA ASN A 99 14.42 -18.50 -14.87
C ASN A 99 12.93 -18.54 -14.53
N SER A 100 12.09 -18.49 -15.56
CA SER A 100 10.63 -18.43 -15.41
C SER A 100 10.03 -19.67 -14.75
N TRP A 101 10.68 -20.84 -14.84
CA TRP A 101 10.16 -22.09 -14.27
C TRP A 101 10.28 -22.10 -12.74
N GLU A 102 11.32 -21.48 -12.21
CA GLU A 102 11.55 -21.39 -10.77
C GLU A 102 10.59 -20.43 -10.07
N VAL A 103 10.04 -19.45 -10.82
CA VAL A 103 9.16 -18.41 -10.24
C VAL A 103 7.95 -19.01 -9.57
N GLN A 104 7.29 -19.97 -10.21
CA GLN A 104 6.04 -20.53 -9.68
C GLN A 104 6.28 -21.31 -8.38
N SER A 105 7.31 -22.14 -8.32
CA SER A 105 7.66 -22.84 -7.08
C SER A 105 8.04 -21.88 -5.96
N LYS A 106 8.81 -20.83 -6.27
CA LYS A 106 9.15 -19.78 -5.31
C LYS A 106 7.92 -18.98 -4.88
N PHE A 107 7.00 -18.71 -5.77
CA PHE A 107 5.74 -18.04 -5.43
C PHE A 107 4.94 -18.84 -4.39
N HIS A 108 4.77 -20.14 -4.58
CA HIS A 108 4.06 -21.01 -3.64
C HIS A 108 4.78 -21.12 -2.29
N GLU A 109 6.12 -21.06 -2.29
CA GLU A 109 6.91 -21.03 -1.06
C GLU A 109 6.72 -19.71 -0.29
N ILE A 110 6.64 -18.58 -1.00
CA ILE A 110 6.56 -17.24 -0.40
C ILE A 110 5.11 -16.88 -0.02
N PHE A 111 4.13 -17.30 -0.82
CA PHE A 111 2.71 -16.98 -0.68
C PHE A 111 1.84 -18.23 -0.66
N PRO A 112 2.06 -19.18 0.25
CA PRO A 112 1.28 -20.44 0.28
C PRO A 112 -0.22 -20.18 0.48
N GLU A 113 -0.58 -19.09 1.17
CA GLU A 113 -1.96 -18.68 1.40
C GLU A 113 -2.71 -18.25 0.13
N ALA A 114 -2.00 -17.89 -0.93
CA ALA A 114 -2.62 -17.43 -2.18
C ALA A 114 -3.49 -18.51 -2.84
N GLU A 115 -3.17 -19.79 -2.63
CA GLU A 115 -3.96 -20.92 -3.14
C GLU A 115 -5.31 -21.08 -2.43
N SER A 116 -5.44 -20.55 -1.22
CA SER A 116 -6.67 -20.61 -0.43
C SER A 116 -7.70 -19.56 -0.84
N CYS A 117 -7.51 -18.87 -1.96
CA CYS A 117 -8.43 -17.83 -2.43
C CYS A 117 -9.83 -18.39 -2.64
N ARG A 118 -10.82 -17.85 -1.91
CA ARG A 118 -12.24 -18.28 -1.99
C ARG A 118 -13.03 -17.60 -3.11
N HIS A 119 -12.44 -16.76 -3.91
CA HIS A 119 -13.15 -16.03 -4.97
C HIS A 119 -14.32 -15.19 -4.45
N CYS A 120 -14.18 -14.58 -3.28
CA CYS A 120 -15.27 -13.83 -2.62
C CYS A 120 -15.41 -12.37 -3.08
N GLY A 121 -14.46 -11.85 -3.87
CA GLY A 121 -14.48 -10.47 -4.38
C GLY A 121 -14.25 -9.38 -3.34
N GLY A 122 -14.04 -9.72 -2.05
CA GLY A 122 -13.86 -8.74 -0.99
C GLY A 122 -12.70 -7.78 -1.23
N CYS A 123 -11.59 -8.29 -1.77
CA CYS A 123 -10.42 -7.49 -2.13
C CYS A 123 -10.69 -6.51 -3.29
N ASN A 124 -11.55 -6.89 -4.26
CA ASN A 124 -11.96 -6.01 -5.36
C ASN A 124 -12.83 -4.87 -4.83
N SER A 125 -13.82 -5.21 -3.97
CA SER A 125 -14.78 -4.24 -3.44
C SER A 125 -14.15 -3.14 -2.60
N THR A 126 -13.02 -3.44 -1.95
CA THR A 126 -12.31 -2.47 -1.09
C THR A 126 -11.21 -1.71 -1.82
N CYS A 127 -10.91 -2.05 -3.08
CA CYS A 127 -9.83 -1.42 -3.81
C CYS A 127 -10.21 -0.01 -4.26
N PRO A 128 -9.55 1.07 -3.77
CA PRO A 128 -9.87 2.44 -4.15
C PRO A 128 -9.51 2.76 -5.60
N LYS A 129 -8.69 1.93 -6.23
CA LYS A 129 -8.26 2.06 -7.62
C LYS A 129 -9.05 1.13 -8.56
N ALA A 130 -10.11 0.47 -8.07
CA ALA A 130 -10.93 -0.46 -8.82
C ALA A 130 -10.14 -1.57 -9.55
N ILE A 131 -9.02 -1.98 -8.97
CA ILE A 131 -8.19 -3.07 -9.50
C ILE A 131 -8.95 -4.39 -9.33
N ASP A 132 -8.91 -5.24 -10.35
CA ASP A 132 -9.37 -6.62 -10.25
C ASP A 132 -8.34 -7.49 -9.50
N VAL A 133 -8.30 -7.28 -8.18
CA VAL A 133 -7.31 -7.85 -7.27
C VAL A 133 -7.43 -9.36 -7.19
N GLU A 134 -8.66 -9.88 -7.15
CA GLU A 134 -8.94 -11.31 -7.12
C GLU A 134 -8.36 -12.01 -8.34
N ARG A 135 -8.68 -11.49 -9.54
CA ARG A 135 -8.14 -12.01 -10.79
C ARG A 135 -6.62 -12.01 -10.81
N ALA A 136 -5.99 -10.97 -10.29
CA ALA A 136 -4.54 -10.89 -10.25
C ALA A 136 -3.92 -11.95 -9.33
N VAL A 137 -4.52 -12.23 -8.17
CA VAL A 137 -4.10 -13.34 -7.29
C VAL A 137 -4.22 -14.68 -8.03
N ILE A 138 -5.35 -14.93 -8.69
CA ILE A 138 -5.58 -16.16 -9.47
C ILE A 138 -4.57 -16.32 -10.61
N LEU A 139 -4.23 -15.23 -11.30
CA LEU A 139 -3.23 -15.26 -12.36
C LEU A 139 -1.84 -15.60 -11.80
N ALA A 140 -1.49 -15.04 -10.66
CA ALA A 140 -0.21 -15.31 -10.00
C ALA A 140 -0.10 -16.79 -9.55
N THR A 141 -1.15 -17.36 -8.96
CA THR A 141 -1.16 -18.80 -8.60
C THR A 141 -1.01 -19.72 -9.81
N LYS A 142 -1.45 -19.28 -11.00
CA LYS A 142 -1.29 -20.00 -12.27
C LYS A 142 0.04 -19.70 -12.98
N GLY A 143 0.96 -18.98 -12.35
CA GLY A 143 2.25 -18.63 -12.94
C GLY A 143 2.21 -17.50 -13.99
N ARG A 144 1.05 -16.85 -14.17
CA ARG A 144 0.88 -15.75 -15.15
C ARG A 144 1.28 -14.40 -14.53
N PHE A 145 2.53 -14.31 -14.06
CA PHE A 145 3.01 -13.18 -13.27
C PHE A 145 2.99 -11.83 -14.00
N ARG A 146 3.26 -11.83 -15.31
CA ARG A 146 3.19 -10.61 -16.11
C ARG A 146 1.79 -10.01 -16.08
N GLU A 147 0.80 -10.82 -16.40
CA GLU A 147 -0.60 -10.38 -16.42
C GLU A 147 -1.11 -10.00 -15.03
N ALA A 148 -0.69 -10.75 -14.00
CA ALA A 148 -0.99 -10.38 -12.62
C ALA A 148 -0.36 -9.04 -12.24
N GLY A 149 0.88 -8.81 -12.64
CA GLY A 149 1.60 -7.55 -12.41
C GLY A 149 0.96 -6.36 -13.09
N ASP A 150 0.57 -6.51 -14.36
CA ASP A 150 -0.07 -5.47 -15.16
C ASP A 150 -1.38 -4.96 -14.51
N LEU A 151 -2.16 -5.86 -13.88
CA LEU A 151 -3.35 -5.46 -13.13
C LEU A 151 -3.03 -4.57 -11.91
N PHE A 152 -1.84 -4.68 -11.34
CA PHE A 152 -1.42 -3.90 -10.18
C PHE A 152 -0.64 -2.61 -10.52
N ASP A 153 -0.60 -2.19 -11.77
CA ASP A 153 0.19 -1.00 -12.16
C ASP A 153 -0.21 0.26 -11.40
N GLU A 154 -1.50 0.44 -11.14
CA GLU A 154 -2.01 1.58 -10.36
C GLU A 154 -2.07 1.34 -8.85
N CYS A 155 -1.54 0.24 -8.34
CA CYS A 155 -1.62 -0.11 -6.94
C CYS A 155 -0.81 0.85 -6.06
N VAL A 156 -1.48 1.49 -5.12
CA VAL A 156 -0.88 2.45 -4.15
C VAL A 156 -0.51 1.81 -2.81
N LEU A 157 -0.58 0.49 -2.70
CA LEU A 157 -0.21 -0.28 -1.49
C LEU A 157 -0.96 0.14 -0.22
N CYS A 158 -2.22 0.51 -0.33
CA CYS A 158 -3.04 0.92 0.81
C CYS A 158 -3.37 -0.21 1.81
N ASN A 159 -3.11 -1.48 1.46
CA ASN A 159 -3.37 -2.69 2.25
C ASN A 159 -4.86 -3.03 2.50
N LEU A 160 -5.81 -2.30 1.94
CA LEU A 160 -7.25 -2.56 2.16
C LEU A 160 -7.65 -3.95 1.65
N CYS A 161 -7.11 -4.39 0.52
CA CYS A 161 -7.38 -5.73 -0.03
C CYS A 161 -6.92 -6.86 0.89
N GLN A 162 -5.83 -6.65 1.64
CA GLN A 162 -5.35 -7.59 2.63
C GLN A 162 -6.31 -7.70 3.81
N SER A 163 -6.81 -6.56 4.30
CA SER A 163 -7.74 -6.51 5.44
C SER A 163 -9.08 -7.14 5.14
N ALA A 164 -9.50 -7.03 3.88
CA ALA A 164 -10.76 -7.59 3.42
C ALA A 164 -10.68 -9.10 3.12
N CYS A 165 -9.48 -9.69 3.15
CA CYS A 165 -9.29 -11.09 2.82
C CYS A 165 -9.54 -12.01 4.02
N PRO A 166 -10.56 -12.89 3.99
CA PRO A 166 -10.84 -13.83 5.09
C PRO A 166 -9.76 -14.90 5.23
N GLU A 167 -8.99 -15.17 4.17
CA GLU A 167 -7.90 -16.16 4.16
C GLU A 167 -6.53 -15.54 4.49
N SER A 168 -6.51 -14.28 4.94
CA SER A 168 -5.27 -13.57 5.27
C SER A 168 -4.25 -13.50 4.14
N ILE A 169 -4.69 -13.66 2.89
CA ILE A 169 -3.85 -13.43 1.72
C ILE A 169 -3.44 -11.96 1.72
N ALA A 170 -2.22 -11.69 1.27
CA ALA A 170 -1.70 -10.34 1.07
C ALA A 170 -1.65 -9.99 -0.44
N PRO A 171 -2.80 -9.69 -1.09
CA PRO A 171 -2.88 -9.55 -2.55
C PRO A 171 -1.97 -8.47 -3.12
N ASN A 172 -1.80 -7.37 -2.39
CA ASN A 172 -0.91 -6.27 -2.75
C ASN A 172 0.56 -6.71 -2.83
N TYR A 173 1.00 -7.61 -1.94
CA TYR A 173 2.35 -8.17 -1.99
C TYR A 173 2.51 -9.20 -3.10
N VAL A 174 1.46 -9.97 -3.41
CA VAL A 174 1.40 -10.82 -4.61
C VAL A 174 1.60 -9.96 -5.87
N GLY A 175 0.93 -8.81 -5.94
CA GLY A 175 1.09 -7.86 -7.04
C GLY A 175 2.50 -7.31 -7.15
N ILE A 176 3.12 -6.88 -6.04
CA ILE A 176 4.51 -6.41 -6.02
C ILE A 176 5.47 -7.51 -6.48
N PHE A 177 5.31 -8.72 -5.96
CA PHE A 177 6.13 -9.86 -6.37
C PHE A 177 6.03 -10.08 -7.87
N SER A 178 4.81 -10.14 -8.40
CA SER A 178 4.54 -10.35 -9.82
C SER A 178 5.21 -9.30 -10.71
N ARG A 179 5.11 -8.02 -10.35
CA ARG A 179 5.77 -6.91 -11.06
C ARG A 179 7.28 -7.00 -10.99
N ARG A 180 7.84 -7.26 -9.80
CA ARG A 180 9.29 -7.35 -9.59
C ARG A 180 9.91 -8.51 -10.35
N VAL A 181 9.26 -9.68 -10.32
CA VAL A 181 9.73 -10.86 -11.04
C VAL A 181 9.65 -10.63 -12.56
N THR A 182 8.57 -10.05 -13.05
CA THR A 182 8.43 -9.70 -14.46
C THR A 182 9.54 -8.74 -14.89
N ALA A 183 9.80 -7.71 -14.09
CA ALA A 183 10.88 -6.77 -14.35
C ALA A 183 12.26 -7.45 -14.32
N HIS A 184 12.50 -8.32 -13.35
CA HIS A 184 13.78 -9.04 -13.21
C HIS A 184 14.09 -9.95 -14.39
N LEU A 185 13.08 -10.69 -14.89
CA LEU A 185 13.27 -11.68 -15.95
C LEU A 185 13.19 -11.09 -17.37
N HIS A 186 12.42 -10.01 -17.57
CA HIS A 186 12.10 -9.52 -18.90
C HIS A 186 12.59 -8.10 -19.20
N THR A 187 13.02 -7.36 -18.17
CA THR A 187 13.60 -6.02 -18.36
C THR A 187 15.11 -6.06 -18.15
N ARG A 188 15.82 -5.28 -18.97
CA ARG A 188 17.25 -5.12 -18.77
C ARG A 188 17.51 -4.42 -17.44
N PRO A 189 18.58 -4.81 -16.71
CA PRO A 189 18.97 -4.13 -15.47
C PRO A 189 19.03 -2.61 -15.68
N SER A 190 18.38 -1.86 -14.83
CA SER A 190 18.38 -0.39 -14.87
C SER A 190 19.66 0.21 -14.30
N ASN A 191 20.74 -0.55 -14.21
CA ASN A 191 22.02 -0.07 -13.75
C ASN A 191 22.65 0.84 -14.82
N LEU A 192 22.48 2.15 -14.66
CA LEU A 192 22.93 3.15 -15.61
C LEU A 192 24.45 3.09 -15.82
N ILE A 193 25.22 2.79 -14.80
CA ILE A 193 26.70 2.74 -14.86
C ILE A 193 27.11 1.55 -15.74
N ASN A 194 26.58 0.36 -15.49
CA ASN A 194 26.89 -0.82 -16.30
C ASN A 194 26.47 -0.63 -17.75
N ARG A 195 25.29 -0.04 -17.99
CA ARG A 195 24.83 0.27 -19.36
C ARG A 195 25.74 1.27 -20.08
N LEU A 196 26.27 2.26 -19.35
CA LEU A 196 27.24 3.20 -19.91
C LEU A 196 28.58 2.51 -20.22
N GLU A 197 29.01 1.57 -19.39
CA GLU A 197 30.21 0.78 -19.65
C GLU A 197 30.02 -0.15 -20.85
N ASP A 198 28.88 -0.82 -20.97
CA ASP A 198 28.54 -1.68 -22.11
C ASP A 198 28.47 -0.88 -23.42
N LEU A 199 27.94 0.37 -23.36
CA LEU A 199 27.96 1.28 -24.50
C LEU A 199 29.39 1.68 -24.88
N ARG A 200 30.25 1.96 -23.92
CA ARG A 200 31.65 2.31 -24.16
C ARG A 200 32.45 1.14 -24.75
N LYS A 201 32.11 -0.08 -24.33
CA LYS A 201 32.72 -1.32 -24.87
C LYS A 201 32.14 -1.73 -26.22
N GLY A 202 31.07 -1.07 -26.67
CA GLY A 202 30.37 -1.44 -27.91
C GLY A 202 29.51 -2.70 -27.80
N GLU A 203 29.31 -3.22 -26.60
CA GLU A 203 28.49 -4.41 -26.30
C GLU A 203 26.99 -4.10 -26.34
N LEU A 204 26.62 -2.83 -26.15
CA LEU A 204 25.24 -2.36 -26.22
C LEU A 204 25.07 -1.38 -27.39
N LYS A 205 24.25 -1.74 -28.36
CA LYS A 205 23.89 -0.86 -29.49
C LYS A 205 22.66 -0.04 -29.15
N VAL A 206 22.77 1.29 -29.29
CA VAL A 206 21.61 2.18 -29.25
C VAL A 206 20.94 2.12 -30.62
N ILE A 207 19.68 1.66 -30.65
CA ILE A 207 18.82 1.71 -31.84
C ILE A 207 17.98 2.98 -31.68
N PHE A 208 18.22 3.97 -32.55
CA PHE A 208 17.40 5.18 -32.65
C PHE A 208 16.22 4.91 -33.56
#